data_a9ece11738e530b3745f1d65b249232f
#
_entry.id   a9ece11738e530b3745f1d65b249232f
#
_cell.length_a   1.000
_cell.length_b   1.000
_cell.length_c   1.000
_cell.angle_alpha   90.00
_cell.angle_beta   90.00
_cell.angle_gamma   90.00
#
_symmetry.space_group_name_H-M   'P 1'
#
loop_
_entity.id
_entity.type
_entity.pdbx_description
1 polymer ?
#
loop_
_entity_poly.entity_id
_entity_poly.type
_entity_poly.pdbx_seq_one_letter_code
_entity_poly.pdbx_strand_id
1 'polypeptide(L)'
;MGGTLSGIGIIIGFGVILGKIFEISGAAQRMAITFLNLFGKKREEEAMAITGFFVSIPIFCDSGFIVVSPIAKAIARTVKKSVIGIGAALAGGLVITHSMVPPTPGPLGVAGIFNVDVGQFILIGICMAIPMAIAVILYAKGYLRHKMPFINDEDGSLISIKESDYNPNAVISLEEKDLPGVFTSFAPLVLPIILILINTVLSALKLKTGFYGVLIFLGQPIIAVGLGLLLAIVTQLRNVDRETALREMEKGMEQAGIIL
;
A
#
# COMPACT_ATOMS: atom_id res chain seq x y z
N MET A 1 -21.60 20.75 -5.77
CA MET A 1 -20.20 20.44 -6.15
C MET A 1 -19.19 20.97 -5.14
N GLY A 2 -19.15 22.27 -4.74
CA GLY A 2 -18.12 22.77 -3.82
C GLY A 2 -18.01 22.11 -2.44
N GLY A 3 -19.11 21.73 -1.80
CA GLY A 3 -19.09 21.10 -0.48
C GLY A 3 -18.55 19.67 -0.48
N THR A 4 -18.82 18.90 -1.53
CA THR A 4 -18.29 17.55 -1.68
C THR A 4 -16.79 17.57 -1.99
N LEU A 5 -16.36 18.51 -2.83
CA LEU A 5 -14.94 18.71 -3.14
C LEU A 5 -14.12 19.10 -1.90
N SER A 6 -14.66 19.94 -1.01
CA SER A 6 -13.90 20.41 0.15
C SER A 6 -13.62 19.31 1.17
N GLY A 7 -14.56 18.42 1.44
CA GLY A 7 -14.37 17.30 2.37
C GLY A 7 -13.44 16.22 1.81
N ILE A 8 -13.66 15.83 0.56
CA ILE A 8 -12.85 14.80 -0.11
C ILE A 8 -11.45 15.29 -0.40
N GLY A 9 -11.30 16.56 -0.83
CA GLY A 9 -10.01 17.13 -1.14
C GLY A 9 -9.03 17.12 0.04
N ILE A 10 -9.51 17.38 1.25
CA ILE A 10 -8.68 17.30 2.46
C ILE A 10 -8.21 15.87 2.71
N ILE A 11 -9.11 14.87 2.57
CA ILE A 11 -8.75 13.45 2.77
C ILE A 11 -7.73 13.02 1.72
N ILE A 12 -7.92 13.40 0.45
CA ILE A 12 -6.98 13.12 -0.63
C ILE A 12 -5.62 13.77 -0.33
N GLY A 13 -5.60 15.05 0.06
CA GLY A 13 -4.36 15.74 0.42
C GLY A 13 -3.60 15.05 1.56
N PHE A 14 -4.29 14.69 2.65
CA PHE A 14 -3.68 13.95 3.75
C PHE A 14 -3.19 12.56 3.31
N GLY A 15 -3.96 11.84 2.49
CA GLY A 15 -3.58 10.54 1.95
C GLY A 15 -2.32 10.61 1.09
N VAL A 16 -2.22 11.60 0.21
CA VAL A 16 -1.05 11.78 -0.66
C VAL A 16 0.20 12.17 0.14
N ILE A 17 0.08 13.07 1.13
CA ILE A 17 1.19 13.41 2.04
C ILE A 17 1.63 12.16 2.81
N LEU A 18 0.70 11.39 3.35
CA LEU A 18 0.97 10.13 4.05
C LEU A 18 1.73 9.17 3.13
N GLY A 19 1.29 9.02 1.87
CA GLY A 19 1.95 8.21 0.86
C GLY A 19 3.40 8.63 0.62
N LYS A 20 3.67 9.94 0.49
CA LYS A 20 5.04 10.46 0.33
C LYS A 20 5.92 10.19 1.54
N ILE A 21 5.39 10.28 2.75
CA ILE A 21 6.13 9.92 3.97
C ILE A 21 6.49 8.43 3.96
N PHE A 22 5.58 7.54 3.57
CA PHE A 22 5.86 6.10 3.45
C PHE A 22 6.94 5.79 2.41
N GLU A 23 6.96 6.56 1.31
CA GLU A 23 7.94 6.44 0.24
C GLU A 23 9.34 6.80 0.73
N ILE A 24 9.51 7.98 1.33
CA ILE A 24 10.82 8.50 1.74
C ILE A 24 11.36 7.90 3.03
N SER A 25 10.49 7.39 3.91
CA SER A 25 10.90 6.78 5.19
C SER A 25 11.36 5.33 5.06
N GLY A 26 11.11 4.69 3.92
CA GLY A 26 11.36 3.26 3.75
C GLY A 26 10.27 2.36 4.38
N ALA A 27 9.14 2.92 4.84
CA ALA A 27 8.06 2.14 5.43
C ALA A 27 7.47 1.11 4.45
N ALA A 28 7.35 1.47 3.17
CA ALA A 28 6.89 0.56 2.12
C ALA A 28 7.84 -0.63 1.93
N GLN A 29 9.17 -0.39 1.97
CA GLN A 29 10.18 -1.44 1.92
C GLN A 29 10.11 -2.34 3.16
N ARG A 30 9.94 -1.76 4.36
CA ARG A 30 9.75 -2.54 5.60
C ARG A 30 8.53 -3.44 5.53
N MET A 31 7.42 -2.97 4.97
CA MET A 31 6.23 -3.80 4.76
C MET A 31 6.52 -4.98 3.84
N ALA A 32 7.22 -4.75 2.73
CA ALA A 32 7.59 -5.79 1.77
C ALA A 32 8.43 -6.90 2.44
N ILE A 33 9.46 -6.51 3.20
CA ILE A 33 10.32 -7.45 3.93
C ILE A 33 9.51 -8.22 4.99
N THR A 34 8.61 -7.53 5.69
CA THR A 34 7.78 -8.15 6.72
C THR A 34 6.87 -9.22 6.13
N PHE A 35 6.18 -8.93 5.02
CA PHE A 35 5.34 -9.92 4.36
C PHE A 35 6.14 -11.06 3.76
N LEU A 36 7.31 -10.79 3.18
CA LEU A 36 8.19 -11.83 2.69
C LEU A 36 8.59 -12.81 3.80
N ASN A 37 8.96 -12.29 4.97
CA ASN A 37 9.31 -13.10 6.12
C ASN A 37 8.11 -13.88 6.69
N LEU A 38 6.91 -13.26 6.67
CA LEU A 38 5.68 -13.86 7.17
C LEU A 38 5.18 -15.02 6.29
N PHE A 39 5.20 -14.84 4.97
CA PHE A 39 4.75 -15.87 4.04
C PHE A 39 5.75 -17.01 3.86
N GLY A 40 7.02 -16.73 4.15
CA GLY A 40 8.10 -17.70 4.09
C GLY A 40 8.46 -18.12 2.66
N LYS A 41 9.19 -19.24 2.60
CA LYS A 41 9.74 -19.75 1.34
C LYS A 41 8.65 -20.27 0.38
N LYS A 42 8.88 -20.12 -0.92
CA LYS A 42 7.99 -20.57 -2.03
C LYS A 42 6.71 -19.74 -2.21
N ARG A 43 6.54 -18.64 -1.48
CA ARG A 43 5.35 -17.79 -1.53
C ARG A 43 5.71 -16.33 -1.83
N GLU A 44 6.71 -16.11 -2.67
CA GLU A 44 7.22 -14.78 -2.98
C GLU A 44 6.21 -13.95 -3.76
N GLU A 45 5.44 -14.58 -4.65
CA GLU A 45 4.36 -13.92 -5.40
C GLU A 45 3.22 -13.49 -4.47
N GLU A 46 2.83 -14.34 -3.52
CA GLU A 46 1.82 -13.99 -2.51
C GLU A 46 2.30 -12.85 -1.62
N ALA A 47 3.55 -12.92 -1.15
CA ALA A 47 4.15 -11.86 -0.33
C ALA A 47 4.14 -10.52 -1.07
N MET A 48 4.53 -10.51 -2.35
CA MET A 48 4.56 -9.29 -3.15
C MET A 48 3.17 -8.76 -3.51
N ALA A 49 2.21 -9.63 -3.82
CA ALA A 49 0.82 -9.20 -4.06
C ALA A 49 0.21 -8.54 -2.81
N ILE A 50 0.44 -9.15 -1.64
CA ILE A 50 -0.06 -8.60 -0.37
C ILE A 50 0.71 -7.33 0.02
N THR A 51 2.01 -7.28 -0.23
CA THR A 51 2.77 -6.03 -0.08
C THR A 51 2.15 -4.91 -0.92
N GLY A 52 1.90 -5.17 -2.21
CA GLY A 52 1.25 -4.21 -3.10
C GLY A 52 -0.11 -3.77 -2.58
N PHE A 53 -0.90 -4.73 -2.10
CA PHE A 53 -2.21 -4.46 -1.51
C PHE A 53 -2.13 -3.46 -0.35
N PHE A 54 -1.26 -3.67 0.61
CA PHE A 54 -1.14 -2.79 1.77
C PHE A 54 -0.43 -1.48 1.46
N VAL A 55 0.64 -1.51 0.67
CA VAL A 55 1.42 -0.33 0.31
C VAL A 55 0.57 0.67 -0.49
N SER A 56 -0.32 0.18 -1.36
CA SER A 56 -1.15 1.06 -2.20
C SER A 56 -2.31 1.73 -1.48
N ILE A 57 -2.56 1.42 -0.22
CA ILE A 57 -3.58 2.15 0.56
C ILE A 57 -3.18 3.63 0.73
N PRO A 58 -1.95 3.97 1.20
CA PRO A 58 -1.50 5.35 1.31
C PRO A 58 -0.75 5.87 0.08
N ILE A 59 -0.19 5.00 -0.78
CA ILE A 59 0.72 5.35 -1.87
C ILE A 59 0.04 5.10 -3.22
N PHE A 60 0.26 5.98 -4.19
CA PHE A 60 -0.15 5.73 -5.58
C PHE A 60 0.53 4.46 -6.13
N CYS A 61 -0.20 3.70 -6.94
CA CYS A 61 0.28 2.40 -7.44
C CYS A 61 1.59 2.49 -8.23
N ASP A 62 1.81 3.55 -8.99
CA ASP A 62 3.04 3.82 -9.75
C ASP A 62 4.22 4.10 -8.82
N SER A 63 4.07 5.02 -7.86
CA SER A 63 5.10 5.31 -6.85
C SER A 63 5.39 4.08 -5.99
N GLY A 64 4.36 3.38 -5.53
CA GLY A 64 4.51 2.14 -4.75
C GLY A 64 5.27 1.06 -5.52
N PHE A 65 5.03 0.95 -6.83
CA PHE A 65 5.76 0.02 -7.68
C PHE A 65 7.25 0.40 -7.80
N ILE A 66 7.55 1.68 -8.02
CA ILE A 66 8.93 2.17 -8.11
C ILE A 66 9.70 1.87 -6.82
N VAL A 67 9.10 2.17 -5.66
CA VAL A 67 9.73 2.01 -4.34
C VAL A 67 9.97 0.55 -3.97
N VAL A 68 9.04 -0.36 -4.32
CA VAL A 68 9.11 -1.78 -3.92
C VAL A 68 9.72 -2.67 -5.00
N SER A 69 9.76 -2.24 -6.26
CA SER A 69 10.31 -3.04 -7.36
C SER A 69 11.78 -3.48 -7.18
N PRO A 70 12.69 -2.70 -6.56
CA PRO A 70 14.04 -3.17 -6.28
C PRO A 70 14.05 -4.42 -5.37
N ILE A 71 13.14 -4.48 -4.39
CA ILE A 71 12.97 -5.65 -3.51
C ILE A 71 12.46 -6.85 -4.32
N ALA A 72 11.44 -6.64 -5.16
CA ALA A 72 10.92 -7.68 -6.03
C ALA A 72 11.99 -8.26 -6.96
N LYS A 73 12.87 -7.41 -7.51
CA LYS A 73 14.02 -7.81 -8.31
C LYS A 73 15.04 -8.60 -7.49
N ALA A 74 15.42 -8.10 -6.30
CA ALA A 74 16.37 -8.78 -5.42
C ALA A 74 15.87 -10.18 -5.01
N ILE A 75 14.58 -10.31 -4.69
CA ILE A 75 13.95 -11.61 -4.41
C ILE A 75 14.06 -12.53 -5.62
N ALA A 76 13.62 -12.06 -6.79
CA ALA A 76 13.61 -12.85 -8.01
C ALA A 76 15.00 -13.42 -8.34
N ARG A 77 16.05 -12.59 -8.21
CA ARG A 77 17.45 -13.00 -8.41
C ARG A 77 17.91 -14.05 -7.41
N THR A 78 17.65 -13.78 -6.13
CA THR A 78 18.12 -14.64 -5.04
C THR A 78 17.50 -16.03 -5.13
N VAL A 79 16.17 -16.11 -5.37
CA VAL A 79 15.46 -17.40 -5.48
C VAL A 79 15.48 -17.97 -6.90
N LYS A 80 16.02 -17.25 -7.88
CA LYS A 80 16.02 -17.61 -9.30
C LYS A 80 14.61 -17.88 -9.85
N LYS A 81 13.73 -16.91 -9.65
CA LYS A 81 12.37 -16.87 -10.21
C LYS A 81 12.20 -15.77 -11.25
N SER A 82 11.13 -15.86 -12.03
CA SER A 82 10.77 -14.82 -12.99
C SER A 82 10.52 -13.47 -12.30
N VAL A 83 11.30 -12.45 -12.65
CA VAL A 83 11.09 -11.07 -12.19
C VAL A 83 9.71 -10.56 -12.60
N ILE A 84 9.25 -10.97 -13.80
CA ILE A 84 7.95 -10.55 -14.35
C ILE A 84 6.81 -11.15 -13.52
N GLY A 85 6.92 -12.40 -13.08
CA GLY A 85 5.90 -13.02 -12.21
C GLY A 85 5.78 -12.32 -10.87
N ILE A 86 6.91 -12.08 -10.20
CA ILE A 86 6.96 -11.38 -8.90
C ILE A 86 6.54 -9.91 -9.04
N GLY A 87 7.02 -9.23 -10.10
CA GLY A 87 6.64 -7.85 -10.40
C GLY A 87 5.17 -7.69 -10.76
N ALA A 88 4.59 -8.62 -11.51
CA ALA A 88 3.17 -8.62 -11.85
C ALA A 88 2.28 -8.86 -10.61
N ALA A 89 2.72 -9.72 -9.69
CA ALA A 89 2.03 -9.92 -8.42
C ALA A 89 2.01 -8.63 -7.58
N LEU A 90 3.16 -7.94 -7.49
CA LEU A 90 3.26 -6.64 -6.83
C LEU A 90 2.35 -5.60 -7.50
N ALA A 91 2.48 -5.43 -8.83
CA ALA A 91 1.69 -4.47 -9.59
C ALA A 91 0.19 -4.74 -9.46
N GLY A 92 -0.23 -6.00 -9.54
CA GLY A 92 -1.63 -6.39 -9.37
C GLY A 92 -2.17 -6.04 -7.99
N GLY A 93 -1.42 -6.32 -6.92
CA GLY A 93 -1.80 -5.93 -5.57
C GLY A 93 -1.95 -4.40 -5.43
N LEU A 94 -0.99 -3.64 -5.95
CA LEU A 94 -1.03 -2.17 -5.95
C LEU A 94 -2.26 -1.62 -6.68
N VAL A 95 -2.49 -2.06 -7.91
CA VAL A 95 -3.60 -1.55 -8.76
C VAL A 95 -4.96 -1.89 -8.18
N ILE A 96 -5.15 -3.12 -7.67
CA ILE A 96 -6.41 -3.54 -7.08
C ILE A 96 -6.79 -2.64 -5.92
N THR A 97 -5.89 -2.44 -4.98
CA THR A 97 -6.17 -1.60 -3.79
C THR A 97 -6.35 -0.14 -4.18
N HIS A 98 -5.49 0.38 -5.06
CA HIS A 98 -5.59 1.75 -5.54
C HIS A 98 -6.95 2.05 -6.19
N SER A 99 -7.52 1.07 -6.89
CA SER A 99 -8.78 1.24 -7.60
C SER A 99 -10.02 0.96 -6.76
N MET A 100 -9.90 0.19 -5.67
CA MET A 100 -11.05 -0.33 -4.93
C MET A 100 -11.16 0.18 -3.49
N VAL A 101 -10.04 0.56 -2.86
CA VAL A 101 -10.02 0.79 -1.41
C VAL A 101 -9.68 2.24 -1.07
N PRO A 102 -10.61 3.00 -0.44
CA PRO A 102 -10.25 4.29 0.15
C PRO A 102 -9.11 4.15 1.20
N PRO A 103 -8.31 5.18 1.42
CA PRO A 103 -8.49 6.60 1.07
C PRO A 103 -7.89 7.04 -0.27
N THR A 104 -7.65 6.15 -1.21
CA THR A 104 -7.17 6.52 -2.54
C THR A 104 -8.16 7.44 -3.27
N PRO A 105 -7.67 8.39 -4.13
CA PRO A 105 -8.49 9.44 -4.71
C PRO A 105 -9.68 8.95 -5.54
N GLY A 106 -9.47 7.91 -6.36
CA GLY A 106 -10.51 7.34 -7.22
C GLY A 106 -11.72 6.85 -6.43
N PRO A 107 -11.56 5.88 -5.52
CA PRO A 107 -12.62 5.40 -4.64
C PRO A 107 -13.28 6.50 -3.80
N LEU A 108 -12.49 7.46 -3.25
CA LEU A 108 -13.05 8.58 -2.51
C LEU A 108 -13.90 9.50 -3.39
N GLY A 109 -13.45 9.78 -4.62
CA GLY A 109 -14.21 10.57 -5.59
C GLY A 109 -15.56 9.91 -5.89
N VAL A 110 -15.56 8.60 -6.15
CA VAL A 110 -16.80 7.82 -6.37
C VAL A 110 -17.69 7.86 -5.13
N ALA A 111 -17.17 7.59 -3.94
CA ALA A 111 -17.93 7.63 -2.70
C ALA A 111 -18.58 9.00 -2.47
N GLY A 112 -17.87 10.09 -2.79
CA GLY A 112 -18.38 11.44 -2.68
C GLY A 112 -19.47 11.78 -3.71
N ILE A 113 -19.31 11.37 -4.97
CA ILE A 113 -20.30 11.60 -6.03
C ILE A 113 -21.60 10.88 -5.69
N PHE A 114 -21.54 9.64 -5.22
CA PHE A 114 -22.71 8.83 -4.87
C PHE A 114 -23.17 9.03 -3.43
N ASN A 115 -22.49 9.88 -2.65
CA ASN A 115 -22.80 10.14 -1.24
C ASN A 115 -22.87 8.85 -0.38
N VAL A 116 -21.93 7.95 -0.61
CA VAL A 116 -21.82 6.68 0.11
C VAL A 116 -20.90 6.86 1.33
N ASP A 117 -21.22 6.18 2.43
CA ASP A 117 -20.36 6.13 3.61
C ASP A 117 -18.99 5.52 3.27
N VAL A 118 -17.91 6.22 3.62
CA VAL A 118 -16.54 5.80 3.26
C VAL A 118 -16.18 4.47 3.89
N GLY A 119 -16.64 4.19 5.12
CA GLY A 119 -16.36 2.94 5.79
C GLY A 119 -17.09 1.75 5.14
N GLN A 120 -18.34 1.95 4.71
CA GLN A 120 -19.04 0.92 3.92
C GLN A 120 -18.33 0.69 2.58
N PHE A 121 -17.84 1.75 1.95
CA PHE A 121 -17.07 1.64 0.72
C PHE A 121 -15.78 0.86 0.93
N ILE A 122 -15.04 1.10 2.03
CA ILE A 122 -13.84 0.32 2.42
C ILE A 122 -14.18 -1.16 2.56
N LEU A 123 -15.24 -1.51 3.31
CA LEU A 123 -15.65 -2.90 3.52
C LEU A 123 -15.96 -3.62 2.21
N ILE A 124 -16.77 -3.00 1.35
CA ILE A 124 -17.12 -3.56 0.04
C ILE A 124 -15.88 -3.65 -0.85
N GLY A 125 -15.05 -2.59 -0.86
CA GLY A 125 -13.81 -2.54 -1.63
C GLY A 125 -12.85 -3.66 -1.26
N ILE A 126 -12.62 -3.91 0.03
CA ILE A 126 -11.79 -5.01 0.51
C ILE A 126 -12.41 -6.37 0.11
N CYS A 127 -13.72 -6.53 0.28
CA CYS A 127 -14.43 -7.75 -0.07
C CYS A 127 -14.29 -8.10 -1.56
N MET A 128 -14.33 -7.10 -2.43
CA MET A 128 -14.12 -7.26 -3.88
C MET A 128 -12.63 -7.43 -4.24
N ALA A 129 -11.75 -6.78 -3.51
CA ALA A 129 -10.31 -6.83 -3.77
C ALA A 129 -9.69 -8.21 -3.45
N ILE A 130 -10.21 -8.94 -2.45
CA ILE A 130 -9.71 -10.27 -2.07
C ILE A 130 -9.77 -11.27 -3.24
N PRO A 131 -10.90 -11.52 -3.90
CA PRO A 131 -10.95 -12.46 -5.03
C PRO A 131 -10.09 -11.98 -6.21
N MET A 132 -9.98 -10.68 -6.45
CA MET A 132 -9.11 -10.12 -7.48
C MET A 132 -7.63 -10.37 -7.14
N ALA A 133 -7.22 -10.18 -5.90
CA ALA A 133 -5.85 -10.48 -5.44
C ALA A 133 -5.52 -11.97 -5.60
N ILE A 134 -6.46 -12.85 -5.25
CA ILE A 134 -6.30 -14.30 -5.48
C ILE A 134 -6.11 -14.60 -6.97
N ALA A 135 -6.92 -14.01 -7.84
CA ALA A 135 -6.79 -14.19 -9.29
C ALA A 135 -5.42 -13.73 -9.82
N VAL A 136 -4.92 -12.57 -9.35
CA VAL A 136 -3.59 -12.06 -9.71
C VAL A 136 -2.49 -13.01 -9.23
N ILE A 137 -2.57 -13.51 -8.01
CA ILE A 137 -1.60 -14.47 -7.46
C ILE A 137 -1.59 -15.76 -8.29
N LEU A 138 -2.76 -16.31 -8.61
CA LEU A 138 -2.88 -17.51 -9.43
C LEU A 138 -2.32 -17.29 -10.84
N TYR A 139 -2.58 -16.15 -11.45
CA TYR A 139 -2.04 -15.77 -12.75
C TYR A 139 -0.51 -15.63 -12.71
N ALA A 140 0.02 -14.93 -11.72
CA ALA A 140 1.46 -14.73 -11.55
C ALA A 140 2.18 -16.08 -11.33
N LYS A 141 1.65 -16.94 -10.48
CA LYS A 141 2.23 -18.27 -10.19
C LYS A 141 2.03 -19.29 -11.32
N GLY A 142 0.84 -19.31 -11.90
CA GLY A 142 0.48 -20.32 -12.90
C GLY A 142 1.03 -20.02 -14.28
N TYR A 143 0.80 -18.81 -14.78
CA TYR A 143 1.13 -18.45 -16.16
C TYR A 143 2.49 -17.78 -16.30
N LEU A 144 2.76 -16.73 -15.50
CA LEU A 144 3.97 -15.92 -15.68
C LEU A 144 5.23 -16.62 -15.17
N ARG A 145 5.11 -17.44 -14.13
CA ARG A 145 6.23 -18.19 -13.56
C ARG A 145 6.92 -19.10 -14.60
N HIS A 146 6.14 -19.76 -15.45
CA HIS A 146 6.65 -20.79 -16.37
C HIS A 146 7.02 -20.29 -17.76
N LYS A 147 6.58 -19.09 -18.15
CA LYS A 147 6.69 -18.63 -19.55
C LYS A 147 7.59 -17.45 -19.79
N MET A 148 8.03 -16.75 -18.72
CA MET A 148 8.75 -15.48 -18.89
C MET A 148 10.21 -15.59 -18.49
N PRO A 149 11.12 -15.02 -19.33
CA PRO A 149 12.54 -15.02 -19.07
C PRO A 149 12.91 -14.15 -17.85
N PHE A 150 14.06 -14.43 -17.30
CA PHE A 150 14.70 -13.63 -16.26
C PHE A 150 15.54 -12.51 -16.90
N ILE A 151 15.57 -11.34 -16.30
CA ILE A 151 16.44 -10.26 -16.74
C ILE A 151 17.77 -10.36 -15.98
N ASN A 152 18.87 -10.54 -16.72
CA ASN A 152 20.21 -10.42 -16.15
C ASN A 152 20.54 -8.94 -15.94
N ASP A 153 21.16 -8.61 -14.80
CA ASP A 153 21.41 -7.21 -14.47
C ASP A 153 22.68 -6.63 -15.06
N GLU A 154 23.62 -7.46 -15.42
CA GLU A 154 24.91 -6.97 -15.89
C GLU A 154 24.82 -6.35 -17.29
N ASP A 155 23.91 -6.81 -18.10
CA ASP A 155 23.78 -6.38 -19.51
C ASP A 155 22.33 -6.15 -19.97
N GLY A 156 21.31 -6.33 -19.09
CA GLY A 156 19.89 -6.23 -19.43
C GLY A 156 19.39 -7.37 -20.31
N SER A 157 20.19 -8.42 -20.54
CA SER A 157 19.80 -9.56 -21.38
C SER A 157 18.72 -10.40 -20.73
N LEU A 158 17.86 -11.00 -21.55
CA LEU A 158 16.82 -11.92 -21.11
C LEU A 158 17.41 -13.33 -21.02
N ILE A 159 17.57 -13.86 -19.82
CA ILE A 159 17.99 -15.23 -19.58
C ILE A 159 16.78 -16.10 -19.31
N SER A 160 16.68 -17.25 -20.01
CA SER A 160 15.67 -18.26 -19.71
C SER A 160 16.07 -19.02 -18.46
N ILE A 161 15.29 -18.91 -17.38
CA ILE A 161 15.47 -19.70 -16.16
C ILE A 161 14.85 -21.08 -16.39
N LYS A 162 15.61 -22.14 -16.10
CA LYS A 162 15.05 -23.48 -15.97
C LYS A 162 14.46 -23.66 -14.57
N GLU A 163 13.36 -24.36 -14.47
CA GLU A 163 12.71 -24.64 -13.19
C GLU A 163 13.65 -25.36 -12.19
N SER A 164 14.65 -26.08 -12.73
CA SER A 164 15.74 -26.70 -11.95
C SER A 164 16.62 -25.70 -11.21
N ASP A 165 16.68 -24.43 -11.63
CA ASP A 165 17.54 -23.41 -11.06
C ASP A 165 16.91 -22.70 -9.88
N TYR A 166 15.61 -22.92 -9.65
CA TYR A 166 14.88 -22.35 -8.52
C TYR A 166 15.45 -22.83 -7.19
N ASN A 167 15.89 -21.89 -6.36
CA ASN A 167 16.42 -22.17 -5.03
C ASN A 167 15.53 -21.58 -3.92
N PRO A 168 14.54 -22.32 -3.42
CA PRO A 168 13.66 -21.82 -2.37
C PRO A 168 14.35 -21.64 -1.01
N ASN A 169 15.56 -22.18 -0.87
CA ASN A 169 16.35 -22.08 0.37
C ASN A 169 17.40 -20.97 0.32
N ALA A 170 17.49 -20.23 -0.78
CA ALA A 170 18.37 -19.09 -0.87
C ALA A 170 18.04 -18.08 0.24
N VAL A 171 19.09 -17.57 0.89
CA VAL A 171 18.94 -16.54 1.91
C VAL A 171 18.79 -15.20 1.21
N ILE A 172 17.61 -14.60 1.35
CA ILE A 172 17.34 -13.25 0.83
C ILE A 172 17.88 -12.28 1.87
N SER A 173 19.11 -11.80 1.66
CA SER A 173 19.70 -10.73 2.48
C SER A 173 19.25 -9.39 1.90
N LEU A 174 18.19 -8.81 2.45
CA LEU A 174 17.79 -7.44 2.17
C LEU A 174 18.42 -6.54 3.24
N GLU A 175 19.01 -5.43 2.81
CA GLU A 175 19.53 -4.45 3.75
C GLU A 175 18.37 -3.82 4.53
N GLU A 176 18.27 -4.20 5.81
CA GLU A 176 17.29 -3.63 6.74
C GLU A 176 17.84 -2.39 7.47
N LYS A 177 19.06 -1.99 7.14
CA LYS A 177 19.75 -0.87 7.77
C LYS A 177 18.94 0.40 7.46
N ASP A 178 18.61 1.15 8.49
CA ASP A 178 17.91 2.43 8.42
C ASP A 178 16.40 2.38 8.07
N LEU A 179 15.80 1.19 7.96
CA LEU A 179 14.36 1.09 7.79
C LEU A 179 13.61 1.27 9.12
N PRO A 180 12.42 1.89 9.11
CA PRO A 180 11.61 2.03 10.32
C PRO A 180 11.17 0.67 10.85
N GLY A 181 10.82 0.60 12.14
CA GLY A 181 10.32 -0.62 12.76
C GLY A 181 9.00 -1.10 12.14
N VAL A 182 8.69 -2.39 12.29
CA VAL A 182 7.44 -2.96 11.75
C VAL A 182 6.22 -2.21 12.24
N PHE A 183 6.09 -2.02 13.56
CA PHE A 183 4.94 -1.32 14.13
C PHE A 183 4.81 0.11 13.61
N THR A 184 5.92 0.86 13.54
CA THR A 184 5.92 2.24 13.04
C THR A 184 5.58 2.34 11.55
N SER A 185 5.86 1.29 10.77
CA SER A 185 5.50 1.24 9.36
C SER A 185 4.02 0.92 9.14
N PHE A 186 3.42 0.06 9.95
CA PHE A 186 2.03 -0.35 9.77
C PHE A 186 1.02 0.53 10.51
N ALA A 187 1.37 1.06 11.69
CA ALA A 187 0.42 1.77 12.55
C ALA A 187 -0.23 2.99 11.89
N PRO A 188 0.50 3.88 11.17
CA PRO A 188 -0.11 5.04 10.51
C PRO A 188 -1.10 4.67 9.40
N LEU A 189 -0.95 3.49 8.81
CA LEU A 189 -1.85 2.94 7.81
C LEU A 189 -3.10 2.30 8.42
N VAL A 190 -2.88 1.43 9.41
CA VAL A 190 -3.93 0.59 9.99
C VAL A 190 -4.86 1.39 10.90
N LEU A 191 -4.30 2.37 11.62
CA LEU A 191 -5.06 3.21 12.57
C LEU A 191 -6.25 3.94 11.90
N PRO A 192 -6.09 4.66 10.80
CA PRO A 192 -7.22 5.31 10.11
C PRO A 192 -8.31 4.32 9.69
N ILE A 193 -7.90 3.18 9.12
CA ILE A 193 -8.85 2.16 8.64
C ILE A 193 -9.69 1.64 9.81
N ILE A 194 -9.05 1.27 10.92
CA ILE A 194 -9.75 0.77 12.11
C ILE A 194 -10.71 1.83 12.65
N LEU A 195 -10.27 3.08 12.77
CA LEU A 195 -11.11 4.17 13.28
C LEU A 195 -12.34 4.41 12.39
N ILE A 196 -12.16 4.42 11.06
CA ILE A 196 -13.26 4.60 10.11
C ILE A 196 -14.24 3.41 10.20
N LEU A 197 -13.75 2.18 10.29
CA LEU A 197 -14.60 1.01 10.43
C LEU A 197 -15.38 1.01 11.75
N ILE A 198 -14.75 1.40 12.86
CA ILE A 198 -15.42 1.57 14.15
C ILE A 198 -16.55 2.61 14.05
N ASN A 199 -16.28 3.77 13.42
CA ASN A 199 -17.29 4.79 13.18
C ASN A 199 -18.48 4.22 12.42
N THR A 200 -18.23 3.52 11.31
CA THR A 200 -19.28 2.93 10.46
C THR A 200 -20.15 1.94 11.25
N VAL A 201 -19.53 1.05 12.03
CA VAL A 201 -20.26 0.06 12.84
C VAL A 201 -21.07 0.74 13.93
N LEU A 202 -20.49 1.66 14.71
CA LEU A 202 -21.19 2.36 15.80
C LEU A 202 -22.34 3.24 15.26
N SER A 203 -22.14 3.86 14.12
CA SER A 203 -23.19 4.66 13.45
C SER A 203 -24.33 3.79 12.97
N ALA A 204 -24.04 2.61 12.41
CA ALA A 204 -25.06 1.64 12.00
C ALA A 204 -25.86 1.09 13.19
N LEU A 205 -25.20 0.87 14.34
CA LEU A 205 -25.83 0.45 15.59
C LEU A 205 -26.55 1.59 16.33
N LYS A 206 -26.48 2.84 15.81
CA LYS A 206 -27.08 4.04 16.42
C LYS A 206 -26.58 4.36 17.84
N LEU A 207 -25.39 3.89 18.20
CA LEU A 207 -24.75 4.13 19.47
C LEU A 207 -24.02 5.49 19.44
N LYS A 208 -24.70 6.58 19.81
CA LYS A 208 -24.14 7.96 19.66
C LYS A 208 -23.83 8.66 20.98
N THR A 209 -24.02 8.03 22.12
CA THR A 209 -23.92 8.70 23.44
C THR A 209 -22.62 8.38 24.18
N GLY A 210 -22.11 9.33 24.96
CA GLY A 210 -20.94 9.17 25.81
C GLY A 210 -19.67 8.81 25.07
N PHE A 211 -18.99 7.77 25.50
CA PHE A 211 -17.71 7.29 24.93
C PHE A 211 -17.82 6.92 23.43
N TYR A 212 -18.95 6.36 23.01
CA TYR A 212 -19.19 6.02 21.60
C TYR A 212 -19.18 7.27 20.71
N GLY A 213 -19.66 8.41 21.19
CA GLY A 213 -19.62 9.68 20.47
C GLY A 213 -18.19 10.12 20.15
N VAL A 214 -17.25 9.92 21.08
CA VAL A 214 -15.82 10.22 20.86
C VAL A 214 -15.23 9.31 19.79
N LEU A 215 -15.53 8.00 19.84
CA LEU A 215 -15.04 7.06 18.84
C LEU A 215 -15.60 7.37 17.44
N ILE A 216 -16.88 7.74 17.34
CA ILE A 216 -17.50 8.17 16.08
C ILE A 216 -16.80 9.44 15.55
N PHE A 217 -16.50 10.40 16.41
CA PHE A 217 -15.79 11.61 16.02
C PHE A 217 -14.37 11.30 15.49
N LEU A 218 -13.59 10.51 16.25
CA LEU A 218 -12.23 10.11 15.83
C LEU A 218 -12.22 9.27 14.55
N GLY A 219 -13.29 8.52 14.31
CA GLY A 219 -13.45 7.69 13.13
C GLY A 219 -14.04 8.44 11.93
N GLN A 220 -14.27 9.75 11.99
CA GLN A 220 -14.58 10.53 10.79
C GLN A 220 -13.40 10.47 9.82
N PRO A 221 -13.60 10.20 8.53
CA PRO A 221 -12.51 9.95 7.57
C PRO A 221 -11.41 11.02 7.58
N ILE A 222 -11.77 12.30 7.65
CA ILE A 222 -10.82 13.43 7.72
C ILE A 222 -9.96 13.32 8.99
N ILE A 223 -10.57 13.07 10.13
CA ILE A 223 -9.90 13.01 11.43
C ILE A 223 -9.03 11.76 11.52
N ALA A 224 -9.56 10.62 11.12
CA ALA A 224 -8.86 9.34 11.15
C ALA A 224 -7.59 9.39 10.27
N VAL A 225 -7.70 9.86 9.02
CA VAL A 225 -6.54 9.99 8.11
C VAL A 225 -5.57 11.05 8.61
N GLY A 226 -6.06 12.17 9.17
CA GLY A 226 -5.24 13.18 9.82
C GLY A 226 -4.44 12.64 11.00
N LEU A 227 -5.03 11.78 11.84
CA LEU A 227 -4.34 11.09 12.94
C LEU A 227 -3.27 10.12 12.42
N GLY A 228 -3.57 9.37 11.36
CA GLY A 228 -2.60 8.52 10.68
C GLY A 228 -1.41 9.31 10.16
N LEU A 229 -1.68 10.46 9.51
CA LEU A 229 -0.65 11.37 9.03
C LEU A 229 0.21 11.92 10.17
N LEU A 230 -0.38 12.39 11.25
CA LEU A 230 0.36 12.87 12.43
C LEU A 230 1.24 11.76 13.02
N LEU A 231 0.71 10.55 13.12
CA LEU A 231 1.47 9.40 13.60
C LEU A 231 2.67 9.09 12.68
N ALA A 232 2.48 9.14 11.35
CA ALA A 232 3.56 8.96 10.38
C ALA A 232 4.64 10.04 10.52
N ILE A 233 4.26 11.31 10.63
CA ILE A 233 5.20 12.42 10.82
C ILE A 233 6.06 12.18 12.06
N VAL A 234 5.44 11.85 13.20
CA VAL A 234 6.14 11.67 14.47
C VAL A 234 7.05 10.43 14.47
N THR A 235 6.62 9.34 13.82
CA THR A 235 7.32 8.05 13.92
C THR A 235 8.27 7.78 12.77
N GLN A 236 7.97 8.24 11.56
CA GLN A 236 8.72 7.88 10.35
C GLN A 236 9.68 8.97 9.88
N LEU A 237 9.42 10.25 10.18
CA LEU A 237 10.31 11.34 9.75
C LEU A 237 11.48 11.62 10.69
N ARG A 238 11.68 10.84 11.75
CA ARG A 238 12.79 11.06 12.71
C ARG A 238 14.18 10.99 12.08
N ASN A 239 14.35 10.15 11.06
CA ASN A 239 15.62 9.91 10.38
C ASN A 239 15.67 10.53 8.98
N VAL A 240 14.61 11.25 8.57
CA VAL A 240 14.54 11.90 7.27
C VAL A 240 14.88 13.37 7.44
N ASP A 241 15.73 13.89 6.56
CA ASP A 241 16.05 15.31 6.55
C ASP A 241 14.78 16.16 6.33
N ARG A 242 14.66 17.23 7.14
CA ARG A 242 13.47 18.08 7.15
C ARG A 242 13.21 18.75 5.80
N GLU A 243 14.25 19.19 5.11
CA GLU A 243 14.11 19.87 3.83
C GLU A 243 13.62 18.88 2.76
N THR A 244 14.18 17.68 2.75
CA THR A 244 13.74 16.58 1.87
C THR A 244 12.29 16.20 2.15
N ALA A 245 11.91 16.06 3.43
CA ALA A 245 10.54 15.72 3.81
C ALA A 245 9.55 16.77 3.31
N LEU A 246 9.82 18.05 3.55
CA LEU A 246 8.95 19.15 3.11
C LEU A 246 8.81 19.21 1.60
N ARG A 247 9.92 19.09 0.86
CA ARG A 247 9.91 19.10 -0.61
C ARG A 247 9.10 17.95 -1.21
N GLU A 248 9.22 16.75 -0.67
CA GLU A 248 8.47 15.58 -1.18
C GLU A 248 6.98 15.66 -0.79
N MET A 249 6.64 16.20 0.38
CA MET A 249 5.26 16.48 0.76
C MET A 249 4.62 17.54 -0.15
N GLU A 250 5.37 18.60 -0.52
CA GLU A 250 4.93 19.62 -1.48
C GLU A 250 4.64 19.04 -2.85
N LYS A 251 5.53 18.22 -3.39
CA LYS A 251 5.29 17.47 -4.64
C LYS A 251 4.04 16.59 -4.56
N GLY A 252 3.82 15.95 -3.42
CA GLY A 252 2.60 15.18 -3.19
C GLY A 252 1.35 16.05 -3.28
N MET A 253 1.36 17.23 -2.69
CA MET A 253 0.24 18.16 -2.77
C MET A 253 0.00 18.70 -4.19
N GLU A 254 1.05 18.94 -4.99
CA GLU A 254 0.90 19.27 -6.41
C GLU A 254 0.19 18.13 -7.18
N GLN A 255 0.57 16.89 -6.94
CA GLN A 255 -0.09 15.73 -7.54
C GLN A 255 -1.57 15.64 -7.13
N ALA A 256 -1.89 15.91 -5.86
CA ALA A 256 -3.27 15.95 -5.38
C ALA A 256 -4.08 17.07 -6.08
N GLY A 257 -3.47 18.23 -6.33
CA GLY A 257 -4.11 19.34 -7.02
C GLY A 257 -4.50 19.06 -8.47
N ILE A 258 -3.77 18.17 -9.15
CA ILE A 258 -4.11 17.75 -10.53
C ILE A 258 -5.33 16.80 -10.54
N ILE A 259 -5.55 16.06 -9.44
CA ILE A 259 -6.63 15.07 -9.33
C ILE A 259 -7.96 15.74 -8.92
N LEU A 260 -7.91 16.84 -8.19
CA LEU A 260 -9.06 17.61 -7.69
C LEU A 260 -9.58 18.61 -8.73
#